data_62dc2df09b52e1d8489e429f0b275403
#
_entry.id   62dc2df09b52e1d8489e429f0b275403
#
_cell.length_a   1.000
_cell.length_b   1.000
_cell.length_c   1.000
_cell.angle_alpha   90.00
_cell.angle_beta   90.00
_cell.angle_gamma   90.00
#
_symmetry.space_group_name_H-M   'P 1'
#
loop_
_entity.id
_entity.type
_entity.pdbx_description
1 polymer ?
#
loop_
_entity_poly.entity_id
_entity_poly.type
_entity_poly.pdbx_seq_one_letter_code
_entity_poly.pdbx_strand_id
1 'polypeptide(L)'
;MAALTQDRNTLRRDAVQFEFPVAANTVLYAGSIGCINSSGLAVPGAATATLKAIGRIEERADNTGGAAGAIRAKFRRGCYCFANSSAADLIAVADIGATCYVVDDQTVAKTNGSGARPVAGIIRDVEPKGVWVEF
;
A
#
# COMPACT_ATOMS: atom_id res chain seq x y z
N MET A 1 22.40 -10.11 21.03
CA MET A 1 20.98 -10.29 21.44
C MET A 1 20.84 -11.61 22.16
N ALA A 2 20.06 -11.66 23.21
CA ALA A 2 19.85 -12.87 24.00
C ALA A 2 18.41 -13.37 23.87
N ALA A 3 18.22 -14.69 23.90
CA ALA A 3 16.89 -15.29 23.98
C ALA A 3 16.24 -14.98 25.33
N LEU A 4 14.92 -15.12 25.40
CA LEU A 4 14.19 -14.95 26.66
C LEU A 4 14.65 -15.99 27.68
N THR A 5 14.78 -15.54 28.93
CA THR A 5 15.05 -16.39 30.09
C THR A 5 13.92 -16.39 31.10
N GLN A 6 12.87 -15.61 30.83
CA GLN A 6 11.63 -15.53 31.63
C GLN A 6 10.46 -15.11 30.73
N ASP A 7 9.25 -15.22 31.26
CA ASP A 7 8.04 -14.79 30.55
C ASP A 7 8.06 -13.29 30.25
N ARG A 8 7.47 -12.90 29.12
CA ARG A 8 7.40 -11.53 28.66
C ARG A 8 5.95 -11.12 28.44
N ASN A 9 5.58 -9.96 28.97
CA ASN A 9 4.32 -9.31 28.61
C ASN A 9 4.43 -8.63 27.25
N THR A 10 4.10 -9.37 26.18
CA THR A 10 4.13 -8.84 24.82
C THR A 10 2.88 -8.03 24.54
N LEU A 11 3.09 -6.74 24.23
CA LEU A 11 1.99 -5.83 23.86
C LEU A 11 1.28 -6.28 22.60
N ARG A 12 -0.04 -6.09 22.57
CA ARG A 12 -0.91 -6.40 21.43
C ARG A 12 -1.64 -5.16 20.96
N ARG A 13 -1.83 -5.05 19.65
CA ARG A 13 -2.79 -4.14 19.01
C ARG A 13 -3.37 -4.77 17.75
N ASP A 14 -4.51 -4.28 17.27
CA ASP A 14 -5.08 -4.72 16.01
C ASP A 14 -4.28 -4.19 14.83
N ALA A 15 -4.06 -5.05 13.82
CA ALA A 15 -3.26 -4.73 12.64
C ALA A 15 -4.11 -4.07 11.54
N VAL A 16 -4.91 -3.09 11.89
CA VAL A 16 -5.88 -2.46 10.98
C VAL A 16 -5.44 -1.05 10.59
N GLN A 17 -5.05 -0.22 11.54
CA GLN A 17 -4.70 1.17 11.30
C GLN A 17 -3.29 1.48 11.77
N PHE A 18 -2.54 2.20 10.93
CA PHE A 18 -1.16 2.61 11.20
C PHE A 18 -0.95 4.05 10.76
N GLU A 19 0.02 4.71 11.37
CA GLU A 19 0.46 6.05 10.98
C GLU A 19 1.94 6.04 10.69
N PHE A 20 2.34 6.77 9.63
CA PHE A 20 3.73 6.90 9.24
C PHE A 20 4.05 8.35 8.85
N PRO A 21 5.30 8.79 9.08
CA PRO A 21 5.73 10.12 8.68
C PRO A 21 5.71 10.25 7.16
N VAL A 22 5.26 11.40 6.67
CA VAL A 22 5.14 11.67 5.23
C VAL A 22 6.46 12.19 4.67
N ALA A 23 6.81 11.77 3.45
CA ALA A 23 8.00 12.25 2.75
C ALA A 23 7.92 13.77 2.50
N ALA A 24 9.08 14.40 2.31
CA ALA A 24 9.16 15.83 2.02
C ALA A 24 8.39 16.19 0.75
N ASN A 25 7.70 17.32 0.79
CA ASN A 25 6.98 17.88 -0.37
C ASN A 25 6.09 16.85 -1.09
N THR A 26 5.33 16.07 -0.32
CA THR A 26 4.49 14.96 -0.83
C THR A 26 3.05 15.14 -0.39
N VAL A 27 2.12 14.86 -1.29
CA VAL A 27 0.68 14.82 -1.01
C VAL A 27 0.18 13.38 -1.13
N LEU A 28 -0.55 12.92 -0.12
CA LEU A 28 -1.27 11.65 -0.12
C LEU A 28 -2.77 11.93 -0.12
N TYR A 29 -3.45 11.46 -1.16
CA TYR A 29 -4.90 11.67 -1.28
C TYR A 29 -5.67 10.58 -0.52
N ALA A 30 -6.76 10.98 0.12
CA ALA A 30 -7.68 10.03 0.76
C ALA A 30 -8.21 9.03 -0.27
N GLY A 31 -8.24 7.74 0.09
CA GLY A 31 -8.69 6.66 -0.78
C GLY A 31 -7.61 6.10 -1.72
N SER A 32 -6.43 6.68 -1.77
CA SER A 32 -5.32 6.18 -2.59
C SER A 32 -4.58 5.00 -1.95
N ILE A 33 -3.81 4.29 -2.76
CA ILE A 33 -2.85 3.29 -2.28
C ILE A 33 -1.68 4.02 -1.64
N GLY A 34 -1.45 3.78 -0.37
CA GLY A 34 -0.32 4.32 0.36
C GLY A 34 0.81 3.31 0.49
N CYS A 35 2.03 3.78 0.25
CA CYS A 35 3.25 3.00 0.37
C CYS A 35 4.22 3.63 1.36
N ILE A 36 5.22 2.84 1.75
CA ILE A 36 6.39 3.30 2.50
C ILE A 36 7.63 3.08 1.63
N ASN A 37 8.48 4.09 1.55
CA ASN A 37 9.75 4.01 0.86
C ASN A 37 10.85 3.37 1.73
N SER A 38 12.05 3.22 1.17
CA SER A 38 13.20 2.63 1.86
C SER A 38 13.69 3.43 3.08
N SER A 39 13.30 4.69 3.18
CA SER A 39 13.61 5.55 4.34
C SER A 39 12.52 5.51 5.43
N GLY A 40 11.48 4.68 5.25
CA GLY A 40 10.38 4.57 6.20
C GLY A 40 9.36 5.70 6.13
N LEU A 41 9.33 6.45 5.03
CA LEU A 41 8.45 7.59 4.83
C LEU A 41 7.25 7.20 3.96
N ALA A 42 6.07 7.75 4.30
CA ALA A 42 4.86 7.55 3.55
C ALA A 42 4.91 8.29 2.21
N VAL A 43 4.60 7.58 1.15
CA VAL A 43 4.56 8.07 -0.24
C VAL A 43 3.35 7.47 -0.96
N PRO A 44 2.85 8.10 -2.04
CA PRO A 44 1.80 7.49 -2.86
C PRO A 44 2.32 6.25 -3.57
N GLY A 45 1.40 5.33 -3.86
CA GLY A 45 1.69 4.14 -4.67
C GLY A 45 2.29 4.52 -6.02
N ALA A 46 3.33 3.81 -6.42
CA ALA A 46 4.01 4.01 -7.69
C ALA A 46 4.70 2.72 -8.14
N ALA A 47 5.03 2.63 -9.43
CA ALA A 47 5.80 1.53 -10.00
C ALA A 47 7.29 1.66 -9.63
N THR A 48 7.59 1.53 -8.36
CA THR A 48 8.93 1.61 -7.80
C THR A 48 9.17 0.39 -6.90
N ALA A 49 10.06 -0.49 -7.31
CA ALA A 49 10.25 -1.82 -6.73
C ALA A 49 10.59 -1.82 -5.23
N THR A 50 11.20 -0.74 -4.74
CA THR A 50 11.61 -0.61 -3.32
C THR A 50 10.47 -0.18 -2.39
N LEU A 51 9.31 0.21 -2.94
CA LEU A 51 8.14 0.59 -2.14
C LEU A 51 7.47 -0.64 -1.53
N LYS A 52 6.83 -0.42 -0.40
CA LYS A 52 5.98 -1.41 0.26
C LYS A 52 4.58 -0.84 0.41
N ALA A 53 3.60 -1.44 -0.25
CA ALA A 53 2.20 -1.06 -0.10
C ALA A 53 1.70 -1.47 1.29
N ILE A 54 1.09 -0.53 1.99
CA ILE A 54 0.60 -0.73 3.35
C ILE A 54 -0.92 -0.84 3.40
N GLY A 55 -1.61 -0.03 2.62
CA GLY A 55 -3.07 -0.01 2.60
C GLY A 55 -3.62 1.25 1.97
N ARG A 56 -4.87 1.57 2.29
CA ARG A 56 -5.55 2.77 1.82
C ARG A 56 -5.21 3.96 2.72
N ILE A 57 -5.01 5.12 2.13
CA ILE A 57 -4.89 6.39 2.84
C ILE A 57 -6.28 6.79 3.35
N GLU A 58 -6.42 7.01 4.67
CA GLU A 58 -7.71 7.30 5.30
C GLU A 58 -8.15 8.74 5.12
N GLU A 59 -7.22 9.69 5.23
CA GLU A 59 -7.49 11.12 5.07
C GLU A 59 -6.33 11.78 4.32
N ARG A 60 -6.65 12.86 3.60
CA ARG A 60 -5.64 13.59 2.85
C ARG A 60 -4.52 14.08 3.78
N ALA A 61 -3.28 13.83 3.39
CA ALA A 61 -2.08 14.31 4.06
C ALA A 61 -1.27 15.16 3.08
N ASP A 62 -1.28 16.47 3.28
CA ASP A 62 -0.61 17.43 2.40
C ASP A 62 0.65 17.97 3.08
N ASN A 63 1.80 17.50 2.62
CA ASN A 63 3.13 17.94 3.09
C ASN A 63 3.83 18.79 2.01
N THR A 64 3.07 19.52 1.20
CA THR A 64 3.62 20.42 0.19
C THR A 64 4.53 21.47 0.83
N GLY A 65 5.78 21.54 0.38
CA GLY A 65 6.79 22.44 0.92
C GLY A 65 7.29 22.06 2.32
N GLY A 66 6.78 20.99 2.90
CA GLY A 66 7.19 20.50 4.23
C GLY A 66 8.41 19.57 4.17
N ALA A 67 9.15 19.51 5.28
CA ALA A 67 10.24 18.56 5.45
C ALA A 67 9.73 17.13 5.65
N ALA A 68 10.58 16.14 5.43
CA ALA A 68 10.27 14.75 5.73
C ALA A 68 9.88 14.59 7.21
N GLY A 69 8.73 13.95 7.45
CA GLY A 69 8.22 13.71 8.79
C GLY A 69 7.53 14.91 9.46
N ALA A 70 7.37 16.05 8.77
CA ALA A 70 6.67 17.21 9.32
C ALA A 70 5.20 16.91 9.67
N ILE A 71 4.57 16.01 8.91
CA ILE A 71 3.22 15.50 9.18
C ILE A 71 3.21 13.97 9.12
N ARG A 72 2.13 13.35 9.60
CA ARG A 72 1.92 11.90 9.52
C ARG A 72 0.68 11.59 8.70
N ALA A 73 0.68 10.46 8.02
CA ALA A 73 -0.47 9.96 7.26
C ALA A 73 -1.04 8.71 7.93
N LYS A 74 -2.37 8.58 7.89
CA LYS A 74 -3.10 7.43 8.41
C LYS A 74 -3.39 6.43 7.29
N PHE A 75 -2.99 5.20 7.53
CA PHE A 75 -3.20 4.06 6.63
C PHE A 75 -4.18 3.09 7.27
N ARG A 76 -5.05 2.51 6.46
CA ARG A 76 -5.93 1.43 6.90
C ARG A 76 -5.76 0.21 6.03
N ARG A 77 -5.50 -0.94 6.66
CA ARG A 77 -5.50 -2.23 6.00
C ARG A 77 -6.92 -2.75 5.86
N GLY A 78 -7.16 -3.54 4.83
CA GLY A 78 -8.47 -4.09 4.53
C GLY A 78 -8.57 -4.46 3.07
N CYS A 79 -9.79 -4.64 2.58
CA CYS A 79 -10.07 -4.98 1.19
C CYS A 79 -10.75 -3.81 0.49
N TYR A 80 -10.10 -3.27 -0.54
CA TYR A 80 -10.54 -2.06 -1.24
C TYR A 80 -10.53 -2.24 -2.75
N CYS A 81 -11.42 -1.52 -3.45
CA CYS A 81 -11.55 -1.57 -4.89
C CYS A 81 -10.67 -0.49 -5.55
N PHE A 82 -9.74 -0.94 -6.39
CA PHE A 82 -8.86 -0.07 -7.18
C PHE A 82 -9.04 -0.32 -8.68
N ALA A 83 -8.58 0.63 -9.51
CA ALA A 83 -8.67 0.51 -10.95
C ALA A 83 -7.86 -0.68 -11.47
N ASN A 84 -8.41 -1.38 -12.45
CA ASN A 84 -7.74 -2.47 -13.16
C ASN A 84 -6.83 -1.91 -14.27
N SER A 85 -5.84 -2.68 -14.64
CA SER A 85 -5.02 -2.44 -15.82
C SER A 85 -5.66 -3.04 -17.09
N SER A 86 -4.94 -3.03 -18.19
CA SER A 86 -5.41 -3.52 -19.50
C SER A 86 -4.39 -4.44 -20.16
N ALA A 87 -4.78 -5.06 -21.28
CA ALA A 87 -3.94 -5.95 -22.09
C ALA A 87 -3.29 -7.07 -21.24
N ALA A 88 -1.98 -7.22 -21.29
CA ALA A 88 -1.25 -8.26 -20.55
C ALA A 88 -1.31 -8.08 -19.02
N ASP A 89 -1.60 -6.89 -18.56
CA ASP A 89 -1.69 -6.55 -17.13
C ASP A 89 -3.11 -6.58 -16.59
N LEU A 90 -4.11 -6.90 -17.42
CA LEU A 90 -5.50 -7.04 -17.01
C LEU A 90 -5.64 -8.16 -15.98
N ILE A 91 -6.21 -7.83 -14.83
CA ILE A 91 -6.59 -8.80 -13.82
C ILE A 91 -7.99 -9.34 -14.15
N ALA A 92 -8.12 -10.65 -14.23
CA ALA A 92 -9.38 -11.34 -14.51
C ALA A 92 -9.85 -12.12 -13.28
N VAL A 93 -11.09 -12.59 -13.33
CA VAL A 93 -11.69 -13.41 -12.25
C VAL A 93 -10.85 -14.66 -11.97
N ALA A 94 -10.20 -15.24 -12.99
CA ALA A 94 -9.32 -16.39 -12.83
C ALA A 94 -8.05 -16.10 -11.99
N ASP A 95 -7.73 -14.82 -11.76
CA ASP A 95 -6.56 -14.39 -10.99
C ASP A 95 -6.88 -14.21 -9.49
N ILE A 96 -8.11 -14.42 -9.05
CA ILE A 96 -8.52 -14.33 -7.64
C ILE A 96 -7.65 -15.27 -6.80
N GLY A 97 -7.14 -14.74 -5.69
CA GLY A 97 -6.22 -15.43 -4.79
C GLY A 97 -4.74 -15.20 -5.10
N ALA A 98 -4.43 -14.68 -6.29
CA ALA A 98 -3.06 -14.31 -6.64
C ALA A 98 -2.69 -12.92 -6.10
N THR A 99 -1.41 -12.63 -6.08
CA THR A 99 -0.86 -11.32 -5.76
C THR A 99 -1.02 -10.38 -6.96
N CYS A 100 -1.35 -9.12 -6.69
CA CYS A 100 -1.30 -8.04 -7.69
C CYS A 100 -0.27 -6.98 -7.31
N TYR A 101 0.00 -6.07 -8.24
CA TYR A 101 1.11 -5.13 -8.15
C TYR A 101 0.64 -3.69 -8.35
N VAL A 102 1.33 -2.75 -7.69
CA VAL A 102 1.03 -1.32 -7.75
C VAL A 102 1.56 -0.72 -9.05
N VAL A 103 0.69 -0.06 -9.81
CA VAL A 103 1.07 0.73 -10.99
C VAL A 103 1.23 2.20 -10.60
N ASP A 104 0.22 2.74 -9.95
CA ASP A 104 0.16 4.08 -9.39
C ASP A 104 -0.70 4.07 -8.11
N ASP A 105 -1.06 5.22 -7.59
CA ASP A 105 -1.78 5.32 -6.32
C ASP A 105 -3.28 4.96 -6.39
N GLN A 106 -3.77 4.54 -7.56
CA GLN A 106 -5.16 4.09 -7.74
C GLN A 106 -5.30 2.84 -8.62
N THR A 107 -4.22 2.36 -9.24
CA THR A 107 -4.25 1.30 -10.26
C THR A 107 -3.38 0.11 -9.87
N VAL A 108 -3.92 -1.10 -10.06
CA VAL A 108 -3.20 -2.35 -9.85
C VAL A 108 -3.09 -3.15 -11.14
N ALA A 109 -2.08 -4.01 -11.22
CA ALA A 109 -1.77 -4.84 -12.39
C ALA A 109 -1.53 -6.29 -12.02
N LYS A 110 -1.72 -7.17 -13.01
CA LYS A 110 -1.49 -8.60 -12.89
C LYS A 110 0.00 -8.96 -12.76
N THR A 111 0.87 -8.25 -13.48
CA THR A 111 2.31 -8.54 -13.51
C THR A 111 3.12 -7.52 -12.73
N ASN A 112 4.33 -7.92 -12.33
CA ASN A 112 5.24 -7.04 -11.61
C ASN A 112 5.99 -6.05 -12.52
N GLY A 113 5.66 -5.99 -13.82
CA GLY A 113 6.30 -5.07 -14.76
C GLY A 113 7.80 -5.30 -14.90
N SER A 114 8.22 -6.56 -15.03
CA SER A 114 9.65 -6.96 -15.08
C SER A 114 10.43 -6.54 -13.83
N GLY A 115 9.78 -6.62 -12.66
CA GLY A 115 10.38 -6.30 -11.38
C GLY A 115 10.32 -4.83 -10.98
N ALA A 116 9.64 -3.99 -11.75
CA ALA A 116 9.55 -2.54 -11.47
C ALA A 116 8.47 -2.18 -10.44
N ARG A 117 7.46 -3.04 -10.25
CA ARG A 117 6.28 -2.74 -9.44
C ARG A 117 6.32 -3.45 -8.09
N PRO A 118 6.01 -2.77 -7.00
CA PRO A 118 5.89 -3.43 -5.71
C PRO A 118 4.60 -4.24 -5.62
N VAL A 119 4.57 -5.22 -4.74
CA VAL A 119 3.36 -5.97 -4.41
C VAL A 119 2.33 -5.02 -3.79
N ALA A 120 1.09 -5.09 -4.27
CA ALA A 120 -0.04 -4.38 -3.65
C ALA A 120 -0.68 -5.24 -2.56
N GLY A 121 -1.27 -6.36 -2.93
CA GLY A 121 -1.95 -7.27 -2.03
C GLY A 121 -2.50 -8.47 -2.77
N ILE A 122 -3.50 -9.12 -2.17
CA ILE A 122 -4.14 -10.32 -2.73
C ILE A 122 -5.45 -9.93 -3.40
N ILE A 123 -5.67 -10.44 -4.62
CA ILE A 123 -6.90 -10.24 -5.38
C ILE A 123 -8.01 -11.05 -4.72
N ARG A 124 -9.09 -10.38 -4.29
CA ARG A 124 -10.24 -11.04 -3.66
C ARG A 124 -11.47 -11.07 -4.54
N ASP A 125 -11.65 -10.06 -5.41
CA ASP A 125 -12.75 -10.03 -6.37
C ASP A 125 -12.39 -9.15 -7.57
N VAL A 126 -13.06 -9.34 -8.69
CA VAL A 126 -12.90 -8.55 -9.91
C VAL A 126 -14.27 -8.22 -10.47
N GLU A 127 -14.55 -6.92 -10.59
CA GLU A 127 -15.81 -6.38 -11.07
C GLU A 127 -15.56 -5.37 -12.19
N PRO A 128 -16.59 -4.97 -12.97
CA PRO A 128 -16.43 -3.94 -13.99
C PRO A 128 -15.88 -2.61 -13.44
N LYS A 129 -16.18 -2.28 -12.19
CA LYS A 129 -15.69 -1.05 -11.52
C LYS A 129 -14.24 -1.13 -11.05
N GLY A 130 -13.65 -2.33 -10.97
CA GLY A 130 -12.27 -2.49 -10.54
C GLY A 130 -11.97 -3.82 -9.85
N VAL A 131 -10.81 -3.85 -9.22
CA VAL A 131 -10.25 -5.03 -8.53
C VAL A 131 -10.30 -4.81 -7.02
N TRP A 132 -10.85 -5.77 -6.30
CA TRP A 132 -10.84 -5.78 -4.85
C TRP A 132 -9.53 -6.40 -4.35
N VAL A 133 -8.75 -5.60 -3.66
CA VAL A 133 -7.41 -5.94 -3.19
C VAL A 133 -7.39 -5.91 -1.66
N GLU A 134 -6.92 -7.00 -1.07
CA GLU A 134 -6.69 -7.10 0.38
C GLU A 134 -5.23 -6.81 0.70
N PHE A 135 -5.07 -5.81 1.55
CA PHE A 135 -3.76 -5.40 2.07
C PHE A 135 -3.51 -5.97 3.46
#